data_5f9d8db1618b8f8a4a23ba0bf5730445
#
_entry.id   5f9d8db1618b8f8a4a23ba0bf5730445
#
_cell.length_a   1.000
_cell.length_b   1.000
_cell.length_c   1.000
_cell.angle_alpha   90.00
_cell.angle_beta   90.00
_cell.angle_gamma   90.00
#
_symmetry.space_group_name_H-M   'P 1'
#
loop_
_entity.id
_entity.type
_entity.pdbx_description
1 polymer ?
#
loop_
_entity_poly.entity_id
_entity_poly.type
_entity_poly.pdbx_seq_one_letter_code
_entity_poly.pdbx_strand_id
1 'polypeptide(L)'
;MNFVLAVYKKKFETPLQALDRLRVEKPEFAKERLSYAGRLDPMAEGLMIVLVGEANKEREKYLSLDKTYITEILCGVSTDTHDLLGLVTEIKPMEIDEKIFAEIAISFVGKFNQKYPAYSSKTVGGIQLHELSRKGISVEIPEHDVSLYSAEILGHRKIGAKDILNNAVFSADSISGDFRQEKIKSEWEKEIVKFQDSQFDLFKLQLKTSSGFYVRQFAHDLGEKLDVPALAYSIKRTKVGRWEIE
;
A
#
# COMPACT_ATOMS: atom_id res chain seq x y z
N MET A 1 -9.06 -27.62 -13.43
CA MET A 1 -9.19 -26.44 -14.31
C MET A 1 -7.85 -25.71 -14.44
N ASN A 2 -7.67 -24.86 -15.43
CA ASN A 2 -6.44 -24.07 -15.60
C ASN A 2 -6.80 -22.66 -16.11
N PHE A 3 -6.91 -21.69 -15.19
CA PHE A 3 -7.32 -20.33 -15.51
C PHE A 3 -6.44 -19.30 -14.82
N VAL A 4 -6.31 -18.16 -15.47
CA VAL A 4 -5.73 -16.94 -14.91
C VAL A 4 -6.79 -15.85 -15.00
N LEU A 5 -7.18 -15.32 -13.85
CA LEU A 5 -8.25 -14.35 -13.73
C LEU A 5 -7.71 -13.04 -13.20
N ALA A 6 -8.25 -11.95 -13.73
CA ALA A 6 -8.11 -10.63 -13.13
C ALA A 6 -9.31 -10.41 -12.19
N VAL A 7 -9.07 -10.23 -10.92
CA VAL A 7 -10.08 -10.06 -9.88
C VAL A 7 -9.88 -8.70 -9.22
N TYR A 8 -10.95 -7.95 -9.03
CA TYR A 8 -10.90 -6.73 -8.24
C TYR A 8 -10.91 -7.08 -6.73
N LYS A 9 -9.81 -6.81 -6.04
CA LYS A 9 -9.75 -6.85 -4.59
C LYS A 9 -10.33 -5.55 -4.04
N LYS A 10 -11.35 -5.63 -3.22
CA LYS A 10 -11.96 -4.46 -2.59
C LYS A 10 -11.05 -3.89 -1.50
N LYS A 11 -11.18 -2.60 -1.25
CA LYS A 11 -10.52 -1.95 -0.10
C LYS A 11 -10.93 -2.67 1.19
N PHE A 12 -10.00 -2.84 2.11
CA PHE A 12 -10.12 -3.53 3.39
C PHE A 12 -10.28 -5.06 3.33
N GLU A 13 -10.45 -5.67 2.16
CA GLU A 13 -10.27 -7.12 2.02
C GLU A 13 -8.78 -7.50 2.13
N THR A 14 -8.48 -8.63 2.74
CA THR A 14 -7.21 -9.31 2.53
C THR A 14 -7.24 -10.06 1.18
N PRO A 15 -6.08 -10.39 0.58
CA PRO A 15 -6.06 -11.25 -0.61
C PRO A 15 -6.78 -12.59 -0.43
N LEU A 16 -6.75 -13.19 0.77
CA LEU A 16 -7.44 -14.45 1.06
C LEU A 16 -8.96 -14.26 1.06
N GLN A 17 -9.46 -13.20 1.70
CA GLN A 17 -10.89 -12.87 1.68
C GLN A 17 -11.40 -12.64 0.26
N ALA A 18 -10.59 -12.01 -0.62
CA ALA A 18 -10.95 -11.86 -2.02
C ALA A 18 -11.05 -13.22 -2.75
N LEU A 19 -10.19 -14.19 -2.42
CA LEU A 19 -10.31 -15.56 -2.95
C LEU A 19 -11.56 -16.28 -2.39
N ASP A 20 -11.88 -16.10 -1.11
CA ASP A 20 -13.07 -16.72 -0.50
C ASP A 20 -14.35 -16.12 -1.09
N ARG A 21 -14.40 -14.81 -1.30
CA ARG A 21 -15.49 -14.15 -2.04
C ARG A 21 -15.61 -14.70 -3.46
N LEU A 22 -14.50 -14.87 -4.18
CA LEU A 22 -14.51 -15.47 -5.52
C LEU A 22 -15.11 -16.89 -5.54
N ARG A 23 -14.83 -17.72 -4.52
CA ARG A 23 -15.42 -19.07 -4.41
C ARG A 23 -16.92 -19.03 -4.23
N VAL A 24 -17.46 -18.02 -3.53
CA VAL A 24 -18.89 -17.82 -3.36
C VAL A 24 -19.54 -17.32 -4.64
N GLU A 25 -18.92 -16.33 -5.29
CA GLU A 25 -19.43 -15.72 -6.54
C GLU A 25 -19.35 -16.69 -7.74
N LYS A 26 -18.40 -17.64 -7.70
CA LYS A 26 -18.12 -18.59 -8.77
C LYS A 26 -17.99 -20.02 -8.22
N PRO A 27 -19.13 -20.72 -8.03
CA PRO A 27 -19.16 -22.06 -7.42
C PRO A 27 -18.31 -23.10 -8.13
N GLU A 28 -18.03 -22.91 -9.44
CA GLU A 28 -17.14 -23.75 -10.21
C GLU A 28 -15.71 -23.77 -9.66
N PHE A 29 -15.30 -22.74 -8.90
CA PHE A 29 -13.99 -22.67 -8.25
C PHE A 29 -13.97 -23.10 -6.79
N ALA A 30 -15.13 -23.49 -6.21
CA ALA A 30 -15.25 -23.82 -4.79
C ALA A 30 -14.27 -24.89 -4.32
N LYS A 31 -13.98 -25.89 -5.14
CA LYS A 31 -13.04 -27.00 -4.84
C LYS A 31 -11.67 -26.84 -5.50
N GLU A 32 -11.47 -25.77 -6.27
CA GLU A 32 -10.21 -25.55 -6.99
C GLU A 32 -9.14 -24.98 -6.06
N ARG A 33 -7.88 -25.31 -6.35
CA ARG A 33 -6.73 -24.67 -5.75
C ARG A 33 -6.60 -23.25 -6.30
N LEU A 34 -6.84 -22.26 -5.46
CA LEU A 34 -6.68 -20.86 -5.80
C LEU A 34 -5.43 -20.28 -5.12
N SER A 35 -4.69 -19.45 -5.84
CA SER A 35 -3.69 -18.55 -5.28
C SER A 35 -3.71 -17.21 -6.00
N TYR A 36 -2.96 -16.24 -5.48
CA TYR A 36 -2.81 -14.93 -6.12
C TYR A 36 -1.35 -14.66 -6.44
N ALA A 37 -1.11 -13.87 -7.48
CA ALA A 37 0.19 -13.36 -7.85
C ALA A 37 0.26 -11.84 -7.61
N GLY A 38 1.12 -11.44 -6.67
CA GLY A 38 1.28 -10.05 -6.26
C GLY A 38 0.24 -9.61 -5.22
N ARG A 39 0.64 -9.68 -3.95
CA ARG A 39 -0.19 -9.24 -2.82
C ARG A 39 -0.59 -7.78 -2.96
N LEU A 40 -1.80 -7.45 -2.54
CA LEU A 40 -2.24 -6.11 -2.19
C LEU A 40 -2.45 -6.04 -0.69
N ASP A 41 -1.99 -4.96 -0.07
CA ASP A 41 -2.23 -4.70 1.34
C ASP A 41 -3.74 -4.52 1.61
N PRO A 42 -4.21 -4.73 2.84
CA PRO A 42 -5.64 -4.58 3.14
C PRO A 42 -6.20 -3.20 2.78
N MET A 43 -5.45 -2.13 3.04
CA MET A 43 -5.87 -0.76 2.71
C MET A 43 -5.89 -0.47 1.20
N ALA A 44 -5.14 -1.25 0.41
CA ALA A 44 -5.09 -1.10 -1.04
C ALA A 44 -6.26 -1.82 -1.71
N GLU A 45 -6.64 -1.35 -2.89
CA GLU A 45 -7.67 -1.96 -3.74
C GLU A 45 -7.17 -2.15 -5.18
N GLY A 46 -7.98 -2.80 -6.01
CA GLY A 46 -7.74 -2.90 -7.44
C GLY A 46 -7.39 -4.30 -7.91
N LEU A 47 -6.71 -4.35 -9.04
CA LEU A 47 -6.48 -5.56 -9.81
C LEU A 47 -5.57 -6.55 -9.10
N MET A 48 -6.03 -7.78 -8.93
CA MET A 48 -5.26 -8.91 -8.41
C MET A 48 -5.35 -10.08 -9.39
N ILE A 49 -4.20 -10.66 -9.74
CA ILE A 49 -4.17 -11.85 -10.59
C ILE A 49 -4.38 -13.08 -9.72
N VAL A 50 -5.41 -13.86 -10.04
CA VAL A 50 -5.76 -15.13 -9.39
C VAL A 50 -5.46 -16.28 -10.31
N LEU A 51 -4.79 -17.30 -9.77
CA LEU A 51 -4.39 -18.52 -10.46
C LEU A 51 -5.25 -19.67 -9.98
N VAL A 52 -5.85 -20.41 -10.91
CA VAL A 52 -6.77 -21.53 -10.64
C VAL A 52 -6.15 -22.84 -11.12
N GLY A 53 -6.12 -23.84 -10.27
CA GLY A 53 -5.67 -25.19 -10.60
C GLY A 53 -4.20 -25.25 -11.01
N GLU A 54 -3.89 -25.79 -12.19
CA GLU A 54 -2.53 -25.95 -12.70
C GLU A 54 -1.80 -24.62 -12.99
N ALA A 55 -2.54 -23.51 -13.22
CA ALA A 55 -1.94 -22.20 -13.40
C ALA A 55 -1.09 -21.75 -12.19
N ASN A 56 -1.30 -22.34 -11.02
CA ASN A 56 -0.48 -22.09 -9.83
C ASN A 56 1.01 -22.46 -10.04
N LYS A 57 1.34 -23.34 -10.96
CA LYS A 57 2.72 -23.73 -11.30
C LYS A 57 3.49 -22.59 -12.00
N GLU A 58 2.77 -21.67 -12.64
CA GLU A 58 3.35 -20.53 -13.36
C GLU A 58 3.35 -19.22 -12.51
N ARG A 59 3.16 -19.33 -11.20
CA ARG A 59 2.97 -18.18 -10.30
C ARG A 59 4.07 -17.11 -10.45
N GLU A 60 5.32 -17.51 -10.58
CA GLU A 60 6.46 -16.60 -10.70
C GLU A 60 6.37 -15.70 -11.95
N LYS A 61 5.86 -16.24 -13.07
CA LYS A 61 5.61 -15.48 -14.31
C LYS A 61 4.65 -14.30 -14.07
N TYR A 62 3.62 -14.48 -13.23
CA TYR A 62 2.64 -13.43 -12.94
C TYR A 62 3.10 -12.50 -11.81
N LEU A 63 3.97 -12.96 -10.92
CA LEU A 63 4.60 -12.13 -9.90
C LEU A 63 5.55 -11.10 -10.53
N SER A 64 6.30 -11.48 -11.56
CA SER A 64 7.30 -10.63 -12.23
C SER A 64 6.71 -9.51 -13.11
N LEU A 65 5.41 -9.51 -13.38
CA LEU A 65 4.76 -8.51 -14.23
C LEU A 65 4.87 -7.10 -13.65
N ASP A 66 4.97 -6.12 -14.51
CA ASP A 66 4.90 -4.70 -14.14
C ASP A 66 3.51 -4.31 -13.65
N LYS A 67 3.43 -3.27 -12.85
CA LYS A 67 2.20 -2.77 -12.24
C LYS A 67 2.04 -1.27 -12.46
N THR A 68 0.78 -0.84 -12.56
CA THR A 68 0.44 0.58 -12.48
C THR A 68 -0.47 0.81 -11.28
N TYR A 69 -0.18 1.88 -10.56
CA TYR A 69 -0.94 2.30 -9.40
C TYR A 69 -1.42 3.74 -9.54
N ILE A 70 -2.61 4.01 -9.03
CA ILE A 70 -3.04 5.35 -8.65
C ILE A 70 -2.96 5.39 -7.13
N THR A 71 -2.26 6.37 -6.59
CA THR A 71 -2.06 6.51 -5.15
C THR A 71 -2.24 7.97 -4.74
N GLU A 72 -2.72 8.19 -3.51
CA GLU A 72 -2.64 9.49 -2.86
C GLU A 72 -1.57 9.41 -1.77
N ILE A 73 -0.69 10.40 -1.73
CA ILE A 73 0.36 10.54 -0.71
C ILE A 73 -0.01 11.73 0.15
N LEU A 74 -0.18 11.48 1.45
CA LEU A 74 -0.41 12.48 2.48
C LEU A 74 0.95 12.94 3.02
N CYS A 75 1.21 14.25 2.90
CA CYS A 75 2.37 14.89 3.48
C CYS A 75 2.02 15.51 4.84
N GLY A 76 2.96 15.48 5.77
CA GLY A 76 2.80 16.01 7.12
C GLY A 76 2.42 14.98 8.18
N VAL A 77 2.26 13.70 7.82
CA VAL A 77 1.96 12.61 8.75
C VAL A 77 2.71 11.34 8.34
N SER A 78 3.30 10.63 9.30
CA SER A 78 3.86 9.30 9.12
C SER A 78 3.31 8.30 10.12
N THR A 79 3.37 7.00 9.76
CA THR A 79 2.96 5.87 10.59
C THR A 79 3.96 4.74 10.49
N ASP A 80 3.92 3.81 11.44
CA ASP A 80 4.79 2.63 11.45
C ASP A 80 4.56 1.64 10.31
N THR A 81 3.43 1.74 9.59
CA THR A 81 3.12 0.93 8.40
C THR A 81 3.28 1.71 7.09
N HIS A 82 3.55 3.01 7.16
CA HIS A 82 3.57 3.95 6.04
C HIS A 82 2.22 4.06 5.30
N ASP A 83 1.11 3.80 6.00
CA ASP A 83 -0.28 3.96 5.53
C ASP A 83 -1.24 4.30 6.69
N LEU A 84 -2.53 4.49 6.43
CA LEU A 84 -3.54 4.84 7.46
C LEU A 84 -3.79 3.73 8.50
N LEU A 85 -3.40 2.48 8.24
CA LEU A 85 -3.56 1.35 9.17
C LEU A 85 -2.35 1.18 10.10
N GLY A 86 -1.56 2.23 10.27
CA GLY A 86 -0.42 2.29 11.19
C GLY A 86 -0.67 3.15 12.42
N LEU A 87 0.22 2.97 13.41
CA LEU A 87 0.34 3.86 14.55
C LEU A 87 1.07 5.12 14.11
N VAL A 88 0.55 6.28 14.48
CA VAL A 88 1.18 7.58 14.17
C VAL A 88 2.57 7.63 14.79
N THR A 89 3.57 7.99 13.99
CA THR A 89 4.96 8.15 14.42
C THR A 89 5.38 9.60 14.46
N GLU A 90 4.85 10.43 13.54
CA GLU A 90 5.14 11.86 13.49
C GLU A 90 4.00 12.62 12.80
N ILE A 91 3.69 13.83 13.30
CA ILE A 91 2.83 14.81 12.62
C ILE A 91 3.56 16.15 12.59
N LYS A 92 3.76 16.68 11.39
CA LYS A 92 4.44 17.95 11.11
C LYS A 92 3.72 18.60 9.92
N PRO A 93 2.62 19.34 10.16
CA PRO A 93 1.92 20.05 9.08
C PRO A 93 2.88 21.03 8.42
N MET A 94 3.00 20.96 7.13
CA MET A 94 3.85 21.84 6.34
C MET A 94 3.23 22.02 4.95
N GLU A 95 3.33 23.20 4.39
CA GLU A 95 2.91 23.45 3.02
C GLU A 95 4.00 23.00 2.04
N ILE A 96 3.61 22.19 1.07
CA ILE A 96 4.53 21.62 0.08
C ILE A 96 4.27 22.27 -1.27
N ASP A 97 5.29 22.86 -1.84
CA ASP A 97 5.24 23.37 -3.23
C ASP A 97 5.06 22.21 -4.20
N GLU A 98 4.04 22.29 -5.07
CA GLU A 98 3.69 21.22 -6.02
C GLU A 98 4.82 20.90 -7.00
N LYS A 99 5.61 21.92 -7.40
CA LYS A 99 6.75 21.71 -8.31
C LYS A 99 7.88 20.97 -7.61
N ILE A 100 8.20 21.33 -6.37
CA ILE A 100 9.20 20.64 -5.55
C ILE A 100 8.77 19.18 -5.34
N PHE A 101 7.50 18.96 -4.98
CA PHE A 101 6.97 17.60 -4.83
C PHE A 101 7.13 16.78 -6.12
N ALA A 102 6.76 17.38 -7.28
CA ALA A 102 6.88 16.71 -8.58
C ALA A 102 8.32 16.40 -8.95
N GLU A 103 9.25 17.34 -8.75
CA GLU A 103 10.69 17.15 -9.02
C GLU A 103 11.25 15.99 -8.17
N ILE A 104 10.91 15.93 -6.89
CA ILE A 104 11.37 14.87 -6.00
C ILE A 104 10.71 13.53 -6.38
N ALA A 105 9.42 13.49 -6.69
CA ALA A 105 8.76 12.26 -7.13
C ALA A 105 9.39 11.71 -8.42
N ILE A 106 9.70 12.57 -9.39
CA ILE A 106 10.37 12.22 -10.64
C ILE A 106 11.83 11.78 -10.41
N SER A 107 12.50 12.30 -9.38
CA SER A 107 13.91 11.91 -9.08
C SER A 107 14.08 10.43 -8.71
N PHE A 108 12.98 9.71 -8.41
CA PHE A 108 12.99 8.27 -8.20
C PHE A 108 12.84 7.46 -9.50
N VAL A 109 12.57 8.11 -10.64
CA VAL A 109 12.43 7.39 -11.92
C VAL A 109 13.76 6.76 -12.29
N GLY A 110 13.71 5.46 -12.58
CA GLY A 110 14.88 4.65 -12.84
C GLY A 110 14.93 3.41 -11.94
N LYS A 111 16.09 2.81 -11.87
CA LYS A 111 16.36 1.63 -11.01
C LYS A 111 17.01 2.10 -9.70
N PHE A 112 16.50 1.61 -8.58
CA PHE A 112 17.03 1.91 -7.25
C PHE A 112 16.77 0.78 -6.26
N ASN A 113 17.46 0.81 -5.11
CA ASN A 113 17.23 -0.11 -4.00
C ASN A 113 16.14 0.45 -3.09
N GLN A 114 15.09 -0.33 -2.86
CA GLN A 114 14.01 -0.01 -1.96
C GLN A 114 14.03 -0.93 -0.74
N LYS A 115 13.92 -0.38 0.46
CA LYS A 115 13.71 -1.16 1.67
C LYS A 115 12.35 -1.84 1.65
N TYR A 116 12.27 -3.04 2.24
CA TYR A 116 10.96 -3.63 2.50
C TYR A 116 10.27 -2.82 3.63
N PRO A 117 8.96 -2.56 3.56
CA PRO A 117 8.24 -2.04 4.72
C PRO A 117 8.36 -2.99 5.91
N ALA A 118 8.50 -2.46 7.12
CA ALA A 118 8.56 -3.24 8.35
C ALA A 118 7.35 -4.19 8.52
N TYR A 119 6.18 -3.74 8.06
CA TYR A 119 4.96 -4.55 8.02
C TYR A 119 4.74 -5.19 6.64
N SER A 120 5.70 -6.00 6.19
CA SER A 120 5.60 -6.78 4.95
C SER A 120 5.67 -8.29 5.22
N SER A 121 5.37 -9.10 4.21
CA SER A 121 5.50 -10.55 4.24
C SER A 121 6.90 -11.06 3.88
N LYS A 122 7.88 -10.16 3.73
CA LYS A 122 9.29 -10.55 3.53
C LYS A 122 9.78 -11.29 4.76
N THR A 123 10.50 -12.39 4.55
CA THR A 123 11.05 -13.22 5.62
C THR A 123 12.51 -12.84 5.88
N VAL A 124 12.85 -12.67 7.16
CA VAL A 124 14.22 -12.47 7.66
C VAL A 124 14.44 -13.48 8.78
N GLY A 125 15.50 -14.27 8.70
CA GLY A 125 15.76 -15.31 9.72
C GLY A 125 14.65 -16.35 9.88
N GLY A 126 13.86 -16.61 8.81
CA GLY A 126 12.73 -17.55 8.84
C GLY A 126 11.42 -16.99 9.35
N ILE A 127 11.37 -15.74 9.83
CA ILE A 127 10.18 -15.07 10.39
C ILE A 127 9.79 -13.90 9.49
N GLN A 128 8.49 -13.67 9.30
CA GLN A 128 8.04 -12.55 8.47
C GLN A 128 8.26 -11.20 9.20
N LEU A 129 8.65 -10.15 8.44
CA LEU A 129 8.93 -8.83 9.01
C LEU A 129 7.77 -8.29 9.83
N HIS A 130 6.52 -8.45 9.36
CA HIS A 130 5.35 -7.99 10.12
C HIS A 130 5.16 -8.71 11.47
N GLU A 131 5.60 -9.96 11.61
CA GLU A 131 5.56 -10.68 12.88
C GLU A 131 6.63 -10.16 13.83
N LEU A 132 7.84 -9.89 13.31
CA LEU A 132 8.94 -9.30 14.08
C LEU A 132 8.55 -7.92 14.59
N SER A 133 7.99 -7.07 13.69
CA SER A 133 7.55 -5.71 14.03
C SER A 133 6.44 -5.71 15.09
N ARG A 134 5.45 -6.62 14.98
CA ARG A 134 4.42 -6.77 16.03
C ARG A 134 4.96 -7.16 17.39
N LYS A 135 6.04 -7.95 17.42
CA LYS A 135 6.73 -8.35 18.66
C LYS A 135 7.70 -7.30 19.18
N GLY A 136 7.86 -6.16 18.47
CA GLY A 136 8.84 -5.13 18.82
C GLY A 136 10.30 -5.58 18.64
N ILE A 137 10.54 -6.62 17.84
CA ILE A 137 11.89 -7.13 17.57
C ILE A 137 12.49 -6.33 16.42
N SER A 138 13.52 -5.56 16.72
CA SER A 138 14.27 -4.81 15.72
C SER A 138 15.19 -5.74 14.93
N VAL A 139 15.14 -5.64 13.61
CA VAL A 139 16.02 -6.36 12.67
C VAL A 139 16.49 -5.42 11.59
N GLU A 140 17.63 -5.70 11.00
CA GLU A 140 18.05 -5.02 9.78
C GLU A 140 17.08 -5.36 8.64
N ILE A 141 16.40 -4.34 8.13
CA ILE A 141 15.43 -4.51 7.05
C ILE A 141 16.19 -4.59 5.72
N PRO A 142 16.05 -5.71 4.98
CA PRO A 142 16.73 -5.85 3.71
C PRO A 142 16.17 -4.91 2.64
N GLU A 143 16.99 -4.65 1.65
CA GLU A 143 16.64 -3.90 0.45
C GLU A 143 16.55 -4.83 -0.76
N HIS A 144 15.95 -4.33 -1.84
CA HIS A 144 15.88 -5.05 -3.10
C HIS A 144 15.75 -4.07 -4.27
N ASP A 145 16.24 -4.51 -5.42
CA ASP A 145 16.15 -3.75 -6.67
C ASP A 145 14.71 -3.61 -7.15
N VAL A 146 14.30 -2.37 -7.42
CA VAL A 146 13.03 -2.03 -8.07
C VAL A 146 13.27 -0.98 -9.15
N SER A 147 12.28 -0.81 -10.03
CA SER A 147 12.26 0.28 -11.00
C SER A 147 10.95 1.05 -10.91
N LEU A 148 11.05 2.36 -10.87
CA LEU A 148 9.95 3.27 -11.14
C LEU A 148 10.09 3.75 -12.58
N TYR A 149 9.19 3.35 -13.46
CA TYR A 149 9.27 3.72 -14.89
C TYR A 149 8.70 5.10 -15.16
N SER A 150 7.67 5.51 -14.40
CA SER A 150 7.15 6.88 -14.41
C SER A 150 6.41 7.20 -13.13
N ALA A 151 6.48 8.47 -12.73
CA ALA A 151 5.64 9.10 -11.73
C ALA A 151 4.97 10.32 -12.37
N GLU A 152 3.65 10.35 -12.40
CA GLU A 152 2.84 11.41 -12.97
C GLU A 152 1.95 11.99 -11.89
N ILE A 153 1.97 13.31 -11.69
CA ILE A 153 1.08 13.99 -10.75
C ILE A 153 -0.26 14.19 -11.43
N LEU A 154 -1.30 13.59 -10.87
CA LEU A 154 -2.68 13.66 -11.37
C LEU A 154 -3.49 14.76 -10.69
N GLY A 155 -3.02 15.28 -9.57
CA GLY A 155 -3.69 16.34 -8.83
C GLY A 155 -3.10 16.57 -7.46
N HIS A 156 -3.47 17.73 -6.90
CA HIS A 156 -3.10 18.15 -5.56
C HIS A 156 -4.32 18.79 -4.89
N ARG A 157 -4.50 18.52 -3.60
CA ARG A 157 -5.53 19.16 -2.76
C ARG A 157 -5.10 19.20 -1.31
N LYS A 158 -5.72 20.09 -0.54
CA LYS A 158 -5.57 20.09 0.92
C LYS A 158 -6.65 19.23 1.58
N ILE A 159 -6.31 18.65 2.72
CA ILE A 159 -7.21 17.84 3.55
C ILE A 159 -7.07 18.26 5.02
N GLY A 160 -8.18 18.42 5.72
CA GLY A 160 -8.17 18.78 7.14
C GLY A 160 -7.84 17.61 8.05
N ALA A 161 -7.28 17.90 9.22
CA ALA A 161 -6.99 16.90 10.26
C ALA A 161 -8.21 16.03 10.61
N LYS A 162 -9.40 16.63 10.70
CA LYS A 162 -10.65 15.92 10.98
C LYS A 162 -10.98 14.85 9.92
N ASP A 163 -10.77 15.17 8.64
CA ASP A 163 -11.04 14.23 7.55
C ASP A 163 -10.02 13.09 7.54
N ILE A 164 -8.75 13.41 7.87
CA ILE A 164 -7.70 12.39 8.03
C ILE A 164 -8.09 11.42 9.15
N LEU A 165 -8.46 11.94 10.34
CA LEU A 165 -8.91 11.13 11.47
C LEU A 165 -10.10 10.24 11.11
N ASN A 166 -11.14 10.82 10.51
CA ASN A 166 -12.32 10.07 10.10
C ASN A 166 -11.96 8.91 9.15
N ASN A 167 -11.06 9.15 8.20
CA ASN A 167 -10.62 8.11 7.27
C ASN A 167 -9.73 7.04 7.94
N ALA A 168 -8.88 7.41 8.89
CA ALA A 168 -8.07 6.46 9.64
C ALA A 168 -8.95 5.55 10.53
N VAL A 169 -9.90 6.14 11.28
CA VAL A 169 -10.87 5.41 12.11
C VAL A 169 -11.74 4.50 11.23
N PHE A 170 -12.33 5.03 10.17
CA PHE A 170 -13.12 4.23 9.22
C PHE A 170 -12.32 3.07 8.63
N SER A 171 -11.05 3.29 8.29
CA SER A 171 -10.16 2.24 7.77
C SER A 171 -9.90 1.14 8.79
N ALA A 172 -9.66 1.52 10.05
CA ALA A 172 -9.46 0.59 11.15
C ALA A 172 -10.73 -0.22 11.47
N ASP A 173 -11.91 0.40 11.43
CA ASP A 173 -13.19 -0.28 11.67
C ASP A 173 -13.60 -1.21 10.50
N SER A 174 -13.16 -0.89 9.29
CA SER A 174 -13.55 -1.65 8.08
C SER A 174 -12.72 -2.91 7.84
N ILE A 175 -11.57 -3.06 8.49
CA ILE A 175 -10.69 -4.22 8.31
C ILE A 175 -11.04 -5.34 9.27
N SER A 176 -11.12 -6.58 8.77
CA SER A 176 -11.36 -7.77 9.58
C SER A 176 -10.07 -8.48 9.95
N GLY A 177 -10.02 -9.06 11.14
CA GLY A 177 -8.85 -9.75 11.69
C GLY A 177 -8.10 -8.89 12.71
N ASP A 178 -6.97 -9.39 13.22
CA ASP A 178 -6.15 -8.66 14.18
C ASP A 178 -5.16 -7.74 13.46
N PHE A 179 -5.50 -6.46 13.37
CA PHE A 179 -4.69 -5.38 12.80
C PHE A 179 -4.41 -4.25 13.79
N ARG A 180 -4.53 -4.48 15.10
CA ARG A 180 -4.33 -3.48 16.16
C ARG A 180 -5.35 -2.32 16.11
N GLN A 181 -6.58 -2.56 15.63
CA GLN A 181 -7.57 -1.53 15.30
C GLN A 181 -7.79 -0.53 16.43
N GLU A 182 -8.07 -1.01 17.66
CA GLU A 182 -8.33 -0.13 18.81
C GLU A 182 -7.12 0.76 19.13
N LYS A 183 -5.91 0.20 19.04
CA LYS A 183 -4.69 0.95 19.27
C LYS A 183 -4.46 2.01 18.18
N ILE A 184 -4.72 1.66 16.92
CA ILE A 184 -4.63 2.59 15.80
C ILE A 184 -5.60 3.76 16.00
N LYS A 185 -6.89 3.49 16.28
CA LYS A 185 -7.89 4.53 16.51
C LYS A 185 -7.50 5.46 17.64
N SER A 186 -7.16 4.91 18.80
CA SER A 186 -6.76 5.67 19.97
C SER A 186 -5.52 6.54 19.71
N GLU A 187 -4.53 6.03 18.98
CA GLU A 187 -3.32 6.79 18.66
C GLU A 187 -3.60 7.92 17.67
N TRP A 188 -4.40 7.66 16.62
CA TRP A 188 -4.83 8.70 15.70
C TRP A 188 -5.65 9.81 16.40
N GLU A 189 -6.63 9.45 17.24
CA GLU A 189 -7.41 10.41 18.00
C GLU A 189 -6.54 11.29 18.90
N LYS A 190 -5.61 10.67 19.63
CA LYS A 190 -4.70 11.35 20.55
C LYS A 190 -3.74 12.31 19.85
N GLU A 191 -3.16 11.89 18.72
CA GLU A 191 -2.10 12.66 18.07
C GLU A 191 -2.64 13.73 17.12
N ILE A 192 -3.65 13.42 16.28
CA ILE A 192 -4.14 14.35 15.26
C ILE A 192 -4.94 15.53 15.85
N VAL A 193 -5.58 15.35 17.01
CA VAL A 193 -6.35 16.44 17.67
C VAL A 193 -5.49 17.64 18.01
N LYS A 194 -4.19 17.44 18.21
CA LYS A 194 -3.22 18.52 18.46
C LYS A 194 -3.08 19.48 17.27
N PHE A 195 -3.58 19.05 16.11
CA PHE A 195 -3.48 19.74 14.81
C PHE A 195 -4.86 19.96 14.18
N GLN A 196 -5.94 20.02 14.97
CA GLN A 196 -7.32 20.05 14.49
C GLN A 196 -7.62 21.14 13.45
N ASP A 197 -6.94 22.28 13.53
CA ASP A 197 -7.11 23.42 12.62
C ASP A 197 -6.12 23.40 11.44
N SER A 198 -5.27 22.38 11.36
CA SER A 198 -4.26 22.25 10.31
C SER A 198 -4.82 21.65 9.04
N GLN A 199 -4.23 22.09 7.91
CA GLN A 199 -4.43 21.51 6.61
C GLN A 199 -3.15 20.78 6.18
N PHE A 200 -3.32 19.68 5.46
CA PHE A 200 -2.24 18.83 4.97
C PHE A 200 -2.32 18.72 3.46
N ASP A 201 -1.18 18.59 2.80
CA ASP A 201 -1.14 18.41 1.36
C ASP A 201 -1.32 16.93 1.00
N LEU A 202 -2.21 16.68 0.04
CA LEU A 202 -2.52 15.36 -0.49
C LEU A 202 -2.31 15.36 -2.00
N PHE A 203 -1.28 14.66 -2.45
CA PHE A 203 -0.91 14.55 -3.86
C PHE A 203 -1.39 13.22 -4.43
N LYS A 204 -2.04 13.28 -5.59
CA LYS A 204 -2.49 12.11 -6.33
C LYS A 204 -1.52 11.83 -7.48
N LEU A 205 -1.00 10.59 -7.55
CA LEU A 205 -0.03 10.17 -8.53
C LEU A 205 -0.46 8.93 -9.28
N GLN A 206 0.00 8.81 -10.53
CA GLN A 206 0.09 7.54 -11.22
C GLN A 206 1.54 7.07 -11.23
N LEU A 207 1.78 5.84 -10.78
CA LEU A 207 3.09 5.20 -10.73
C LEU A 207 3.10 3.97 -11.64
N LYS A 208 4.05 3.89 -12.58
CA LYS A 208 4.34 2.67 -13.35
C LYS A 208 5.62 2.04 -12.81
N THR A 209 5.57 0.78 -12.39
CA THR A 209 6.64 0.17 -11.60
C THR A 209 6.95 -1.24 -12.05
N SER A 210 8.17 -1.69 -11.75
CA SER A 210 8.51 -3.12 -11.79
C SER A 210 7.75 -3.92 -10.73
N SER A 211 7.86 -5.23 -10.80
CA SER A 211 7.45 -6.11 -9.70
C SER A 211 8.25 -5.83 -8.43
N GLY A 212 7.66 -6.14 -7.28
CA GLY A 212 8.29 -5.95 -5.98
C GLY A 212 8.20 -4.54 -5.40
N PHE A 213 7.82 -3.54 -6.18
CA PHE A 213 7.71 -2.15 -5.73
C PHE A 213 6.64 -1.98 -4.64
N TYR A 214 7.00 -1.33 -3.55
CA TYR A 214 6.11 -0.99 -2.44
C TYR A 214 5.73 0.49 -2.46
N VAL A 215 4.47 0.78 -2.79
CA VAL A 215 3.95 2.15 -2.83
C VAL A 215 4.03 2.82 -1.46
N ARG A 216 3.82 2.09 -0.38
CA ARG A 216 3.93 2.60 1.00
C ARG A 216 5.35 3.05 1.32
N GLN A 217 6.34 2.24 0.94
CA GLN A 217 7.75 2.60 1.14
C GLN A 217 8.13 3.80 0.28
N PHE A 218 7.65 3.85 -0.96
CA PHE A 218 7.88 5.02 -1.83
C PHE A 218 7.32 6.31 -1.22
N ALA A 219 6.12 6.26 -0.61
CA ALA A 219 5.55 7.42 0.07
C ALA A 219 6.44 7.90 1.24
N HIS A 220 6.97 6.97 2.02
CA HIS A 220 7.91 7.26 3.10
C HIS A 220 9.23 7.84 2.57
N ASP A 221 9.88 7.17 1.60
CA ASP A 221 11.16 7.60 1.02
C ASP A 221 11.05 8.98 0.34
N LEU A 222 9.89 9.27 -0.28
CA LEU A 222 9.58 10.58 -0.86
C LEU A 222 9.48 11.64 0.25
N GLY A 223 8.80 11.30 1.36
CA GLY A 223 8.73 12.17 2.53
C GLY A 223 10.11 12.48 3.12
N GLU A 224 10.97 11.48 3.25
CA GLU A 224 12.36 11.67 3.70
C GLU A 224 13.14 12.66 2.80
N LYS A 225 13.00 12.55 1.46
CA LYS A 225 13.63 13.50 0.54
C LYS A 225 13.03 14.91 0.61
N LEU A 226 11.78 15.04 1.00
CA LEU A 226 11.09 16.32 1.22
C LEU A 226 11.38 16.94 2.60
N ASP A 227 12.03 16.21 3.51
CA ASP A 227 12.15 16.55 4.94
C ASP A 227 10.79 16.76 5.62
N VAL A 228 9.80 15.93 5.24
CA VAL A 228 8.45 15.96 5.79
C VAL A 228 7.91 14.53 5.98
N PRO A 229 7.24 14.23 7.12
CA PRO A 229 6.59 12.93 7.28
C PRO A 229 5.58 12.68 6.16
N ALA A 230 5.58 11.49 5.56
CA ALA A 230 4.59 11.15 4.54
C ALA A 230 4.17 9.69 4.61
N LEU A 231 2.95 9.42 4.12
CA LEU A 231 2.38 8.07 4.04
C LEU A 231 1.51 7.89 2.79
N ALA A 232 1.29 6.65 2.39
CA ALA A 232 0.32 6.30 1.37
C ALA A 232 -1.10 6.37 1.95
N TYR A 233 -1.87 7.38 1.55
CA TYR A 233 -3.24 7.61 2.00
C TYR A 233 -4.25 6.70 1.30
N SER A 234 -4.02 6.45 0.02
CA SER A 234 -4.79 5.47 -0.77
C SER A 234 -3.89 4.80 -1.80
N ILE A 235 -4.21 3.54 -2.14
CA ILE A 235 -3.51 2.77 -3.16
C ILE A 235 -4.53 2.01 -3.99
N LYS A 236 -4.61 2.28 -5.29
CA LYS A 236 -5.39 1.52 -6.26
C LYS A 236 -4.48 0.96 -7.34
N ARG A 237 -4.38 -0.36 -7.44
CA ARG A 237 -3.64 -1.02 -8.53
C ARG A 237 -4.53 -1.15 -9.75
N THR A 238 -4.26 -0.37 -10.79
CA THR A 238 -5.07 -0.29 -12.00
C THR A 238 -4.63 -1.26 -13.08
N LYS A 239 -3.33 -1.68 -13.07
CA LYS A 239 -2.79 -2.55 -14.10
C LYS A 239 -1.80 -3.58 -13.55
N VAL A 240 -1.82 -4.79 -14.10
CA VAL A 240 -0.84 -5.85 -13.90
C VAL A 240 -0.54 -6.49 -15.26
N GLY A 241 0.65 -6.25 -15.80
CA GLY A 241 1.01 -6.70 -17.15
C GLY A 241 0.00 -6.22 -18.19
N ARG A 242 -0.70 -7.17 -18.85
CA ARG A 242 -1.72 -6.86 -19.87
C ARG A 242 -3.13 -6.57 -19.32
N TRP A 243 -3.38 -6.91 -18.07
CA TRP A 243 -4.70 -6.70 -17.44
C TRP A 243 -4.79 -5.29 -16.87
N GLU A 244 -5.88 -4.62 -17.17
CA GLU A 244 -6.14 -3.24 -16.76
C GLU A 244 -7.61 -3.08 -16.37
N ILE A 245 -7.89 -2.17 -15.44
CA ILE A 245 -9.23 -1.72 -15.04
C ILE A 245 -9.35 -0.23 -15.33
N GLU A 246 -10.54 0.16 -15.77
CA GLU A 246 -10.90 1.55 -15.99
C GLU A 246 -11.02 2.34 -14.68
#